data_7548ac8e117d48d7244cf4b3c825f581
#
_entry.id   7548ac8e117d48d7244cf4b3c825f581
#
_cell.length_a   1.000
_cell.length_b   1.000
_cell.length_c   1.000
_cell.angle_alpha   90.00
_cell.angle_beta   90.00
_cell.angle_gamma   90.00
#
_symmetry.space_group_name_H-M   'P 1'
#
loop_
_entity.id
_entity.type
_entity.pdbx_description
1 polymer ?
#
loop_
_entity_poly.entity_id
_entity_poly.type
_entity_poly.pdbx_seq_one_letter_code
_entity_poly.pdbx_strand_id
1 'polypeptide(L)'
;MKAHRLGRAVLAAAGAAGLVALAATGASAAAARSATTGEPPLKLVAGSIDVTLENTQDYGVDLDLGTHLVAGNAPVEVRATRASYSSQVVATQYVKGKPVRQLPKGLVTDFAGLGKFLHITVTDANGKKVLEKDQTVCLNGDGSRTRPDAPATSPYPDDCAANPFTQGAVWGLQTGWSARTYGNSADPVQLAAGKYKAIVTVNKAYRDFFKIPAGESSVQLNLTVQKGETCVRGCVAAKSLSAGHAAPRPNAARPTGKASVPKGPKPDLRAVPAWGIEVAPGDEGTPDAGKDFLQFSATVWNAGPSPLVLDGFRRQGKDLMDAYQYFYDTHGKQVGYQTTGTMEWDGREGHHHWHFTDFARYSLLNAKQSEVVRSQKEAFCLAATDAIDYTVKNANWHSGNTDLHTACGDHGSLSVREVLDVGSGDTYVQTLPGQSFDITNLPNGTYYVQVTANPEHRLYESSTKNNVALRQVVLGGTAHHRTVKVPAVGVINVP
;
A
#
# COMPACT_ATOMS: atom_id res chain seq x y z
N MET A 1 67.16 -22.39 5.47
CA MET A 1 68.42 -22.06 6.13
C MET A 1 68.13 -21.08 7.27
N LYS A 2 68.47 -21.56 8.53
CA LYS A 2 68.82 -20.84 9.79
C LYS A 2 68.02 -19.63 10.18
N ALA A 3 67.11 -19.69 11.08
CA ALA A 3 67.13 -19.71 12.57
C ALA A 3 68.20 -18.84 13.23
N HIS A 4 67.81 -17.86 14.04
CA HIS A 4 68.36 -17.64 15.36
C HIS A 4 67.46 -16.86 16.31
N ARG A 5 67.38 -17.39 17.50
CA ARG A 5 66.70 -16.95 18.72
C ARG A 5 67.58 -16.03 19.59
N LEU A 6 66.96 -15.56 20.67
CA LEU A 6 67.49 -15.05 21.96
C LEU A 6 67.56 -13.52 22.06
N GLY A 7 67.22 -12.88 23.16
CA GLY A 7 66.92 -13.30 24.52
C GLY A 7 66.54 -12.14 25.42
N ARG A 8 66.06 -12.48 26.58
CA ARG A 8 65.58 -11.68 27.70
C ARG A 8 66.60 -10.70 28.29
N ALA A 9 66.10 -9.54 28.82
CA ALA A 9 66.63 -9.03 30.10
C ALA A 9 65.54 -8.10 30.76
N VAL A 10 65.28 -8.41 32.02
CA VAL A 10 64.52 -7.64 33.00
C VAL A 10 65.52 -6.72 33.73
N LEU A 11 65.10 -5.47 33.99
CA LEU A 11 65.69 -4.73 35.14
C LEU A 11 64.66 -3.68 35.60
N ALA A 12 64.30 -3.78 36.87
CA ALA A 12 63.51 -2.83 37.63
C ALA A 12 64.41 -1.74 38.22
N ALA A 13 63.91 -0.51 38.29
CA ALA A 13 64.34 0.46 39.30
C ALA A 13 63.26 1.53 39.53
N ALA A 14 63.04 1.78 40.78
CA ALA A 14 62.06 2.67 41.36
C ALA A 14 62.47 4.16 41.30
N GLY A 15 61.49 5.04 41.41
CA GLY A 15 61.68 6.29 42.11
C GLY A 15 61.20 7.56 41.46
N ALA A 16 60.31 8.18 42.14
CA ALA A 16 60.07 9.59 42.35
C ALA A 16 58.68 10.17 41.93
N ALA A 17 57.97 10.57 42.95
CA ALA A 17 56.68 11.25 42.86
C ALA A 17 56.78 12.63 42.25
N GLY A 18 55.88 12.90 41.30
CA GLY A 18 55.59 14.21 40.76
C GLY A 18 54.10 14.38 40.62
N LEU A 19 53.50 15.15 41.55
CA LEU A 19 52.11 15.58 41.44
C LEU A 19 51.94 16.50 40.23
N VAL A 20 51.26 16.01 39.22
CA VAL A 20 50.70 16.85 38.17
C VAL A 20 49.18 16.77 38.27
N ALA A 21 48.56 17.90 38.67
CA ALA A 21 47.12 18.04 38.64
C ALA A 21 46.65 18.06 37.21
N LEU A 22 46.06 16.95 36.72
CA LEU A 22 45.31 16.95 35.49
C LEU A 22 43.88 17.42 35.76
N ALA A 23 43.53 18.57 35.20
CA ALA A 23 42.17 19.04 35.07
C ALA A 23 41.33 17.98 34.33
N ALA A 24 40.42 17.34 35.03
CA ALA A 24 39.43 16.47 34.46
C ALA A 24 38.46 17.32 33.62
N THR A 25 38.65 17.37 32.30
CA THR A 25 37.63 17.79 31.38
C THR A 25 36.53 16.74 31.44
N GLY A 26 35.44 17.09 32.09
CA GLY A 26 34.24 16.26 32.14
C GLY A 26 33.66 16.02 30.74
N ALA A 27 33.95 14.88 30.19
CA ALA A 27 33.12 14.34 29.12
C ALA A 27 31.74 14.04 29.76
N SER A 28 30.78 14.92 29.53
CA SER A 28 29.39 14.64 29.82
C SER A 28 28.99 13.42 28.98
N ALA A 29 29.04 12.24 29.56
CA ALA A 29 28.30 11.11 29.06
C ALA A 29 26.83 11.56 29.03
N ALA A 30 26.30 11.73 27.83
CA ALA A 30 24.86 11.89 27.66
C ALA A 30 24.24 10.61 28.24
N ALA A 31 23.71 10.71 29.45
CA ALA A 31 22.96 9.63 30.06
C ALA A 31 21.84 9.29 29.09
N ALA A 32 21.86 8.08 28.55
CA ALA A 32 20.73 7.50 27.85
C ALA A 32 19.53 7.70 28.79
N ARG A 33 18.62 8.59 28.42
CA ARG A 33 17.38 8.77 29.16
C ARG A 33 16.67 7.43 29.10
N SER A 34 16.70 6.71 30.18
CA SER A 34 15.86 5.56 30.45
C SER A 34 14.42 5.96 30.09
N ALA A 35 13.74 5.12 29.32
CA ALA A 35 12.35 5.34 28.93
C ALA A 35 11.57 5.82 30.12
N THR A 36 11.13 7.07 30.09
CA THR A 36 10.40 7.69 31.19
C THR A 36 9.06 6.97 31.32
N THR A 37 8.79 6.40 32.48
CA THR A 37 7.55 5.71 32.86
C THR A 37 6.34 6.66 32.87
N GLY A 38 6.21 7.56 31.91
CA GLY A 38 5.18 8.60 31.85
C GLY A 38 4.89 9.14 30.44
N GLU A 39 5.56 8.65 29.38
CA GLU A 39 5.26 9.10 28.04
C GLU A 39 3.86 8.60 27.62
N PRO A 40 2.99 9.47 27.04
CA PRO A 40 1.67 9.04 26.57
C PRO A 40 1.80 8.02 25.44
N PRO A 41 0.83 7.11 25.27
CA PRO A 41 0.88 6.11 24.20
C PRO A 41 0.88 6.74 22.81
N LEU A 42 0.19 7.89 22.66
CA LEU A 42 0.17 8.71 21.44
C LEU A 42 0.24 10.19 21.81
N LYS A 43 0.90 10.99 20.97
CA LYS A 43 0.90 12.44 21.02
C LYS A 43 0.84 13.03 19.62
N LEU A 44 0.18 14.18 19.49
CA LEU A 44 0.15 14.98 18.26
C LEU A 44 1.26 16.05 18.35
N VAL A 45 2.11 16.09 17.33
CA VAL A 45 3.20 17.08 17.25
C VAL A 45 3.19 17.74 15.87
N ALA A 46 3.77 18.93 15.78
CA ALA A 46 4.03 19.60 14.51
C ALA A 46 5.54 19.67 14.25
N GLY A 47 5.95 19.47 13.01
CA GLY A 47 7.34 19.62 12.58
C GLY A 47 7.79 21.09 12.59
N SER A 48 6.86 22.03 12.37
CA SER A 48 7.05 23.48 12.47
C SER A 48 5.76 24.13 12.98
N ILE A 49 5.89 25.24 13.70
CA ILE A 49 4.74 26.08 14.04
C ILE A 49 4.37 27.06 12.92
N ASP A 50 5.29 27.30 11.97
CA ASP A 50 5.07 28.13 10.79
C ASP A 50 5.01 27.22 9.56
N VAL A 51 3.88 27.25 8.85
CA VAL A 51 3.60 26.42 7.69
C VAL A 51 3.24 27.32 6.51
N THR A 52 3.86 27.06 5.36
CA THR A 52 3.53 27.75 4.10
C THR A 52 2.95 26.73 3.12
N LEU A 53 1.78 27.02 2.58
CA LEU A 53 1.08 26.21 1.57
C LEU A 53 0.85 27.04 0.31
N GLU A 54 0.64 26.37 -0.81
CA GLU A 54 0.34 26.98 -2.09
C GLU A 54 -1.12 26.76 -2.47
N ASN A 55 -1.78 27.84 -2.89
CA ASN A 55 -3.08 27.76 -3.56
C ASN A 55 -2.82 27.72 -5.07
N THR A 56 -2.94 26.53 -5.65
CA THR A 56 -2.86 26.32 -7.10
C THR A 56 -4.22 26.66 -7.71
N GLN A 57 -4.24 27.57 -8.68
CA GLN A 57 -5.45 27.93 -9.41
C GLN A 57 -6.09 26.66 -10.00
N ASP A 58 -7.40 26.55 -9.90
CA ASP A 58 -8.24 25.42 -10.37
C ASP A 58 -8.13 24.13 -9.53
N TYR A 59 -7.17 23.99 -8.61
CA TYR A 59 -7.04 22.84 -7.74
C TYR A 59 -7.35 23.16 -6.27
N GLY A 60 -6.81 24.26 -5.75
CA GLY A 60 -6.92 24.66 -4.35
C GLY A 60 -5.65 24.46 -3.55
N VAL A 61 -5.78 24.18 -2.27
CA VAL A 61 -4.68 24.03 -1.31
C VAL A 61 -4.66 22.62 -0.74
N ASP A 62 -3.55 21.92 -0.90
CA ASP A 62 -3.27 20.70 -0.14
C ASP A 62 -2.98 21.07 1.32
N LEU A 63 -3.92 20.74 2.20
CA LEU A 63 -3.86 21.16 3.61
C LEU A 63 -2.91 20.26 4.43
N ASP A 64 -1.67 20.15 3.99
CA ASP A 64 -0.63 19.47 4.72
C ASP A 64 0.01 20.37 5.76
N LEU A 65 -0.45 20.26 6.97
CA LEU A 65 -0.02 21.10 8.09
C LEU A 65 1.28 20.61 8.77
N GLY A 66 1.97 19.60 8.21
CA GLY A 66 3.22 19.07 8.77
C GLY A 66 3.05 18.48 10.17
N THR A 67 1.85 17.97 10.49
CA THR A 67 1.57 17.35 11.78
C THR A 67 1.81 15.84 11.75
N HIS A 68 2.23 15.29 12.88
CA HIS A 68 2.57 13.88 13.06
C HIS A 68 1.95 13.32 14.32
N LEU A 69 1.56 12.05 14.28
CA LEU A 69 1.32 11.26 15.48
C LEU A 69 2.59 10.54 15.88
N VAL A 70 2.94 10.56 17.13
CA VAL A 70 4.12 9.86 17.67
C VAL A 70 3.66 8.81 18.68
N ALA A 71 4.10 7.56 18.51
CA ALA A 71 3.94 6.54 19.55
C ALA A 71 5.06 6.68 20.59
N GLY A 72 4.68 6.89 21.84
CA GLY A 72 5.60 7.12 22.94
C GLY A 72 6.27 5.83 23.45
N ASN A 73 5.80 5.32 24.57
CA ASN A 73 6.41 4.20 25.30
C ASN A 73 5.93 2.81 24.88
N ALA A 74 4.94 2.71 24.01
CA ALA A 74 4.39 1.45 23.52
C ALA A 74 3.90 1.61 22.07
N PRO A 75 3.91 0.55 21.27
CA PRO A 75 3.32 0.58 19.93
C PRO A 75 1.80 0.68 20.03
N VAL A 76 1.20 1.27 19.02
CA VAL A 76 -0.25 1.26 18.81
C VAL A 76 -0.56 0.36 17.64
N GLU A 77 -1.47 -0.59 17.83
CA GLU A 77 -1.93 -1.50 16.77
C GLU A 77 -3.45 -1.58 16.80
N VAL A 78 -4.06 -1.38 15.63
CA VAL A 78 -5.49 -1.53 15.41
C VAL A 78 -5.69 -2.44 14.20
N ARG A 79 -6.53 -3.46 14.34
CA ARG A 79 -6.97 -4.28 13.21
C ARG A 79 -8.43 -3.99 12.93
N ALA A 80 -8.73 -3.76 11.67
CA ALA A 80 -10.08 -3.48 11.18
C ALA A 80 -10.52 -4.60 10.25
N THR A 81 -11.76 -5.06 10.41
CA THR A 81 -12.37 -6.12 9.58
C THR A 81 -13.83 -5.81 9.29
N ARG A 82 -14.38 -6.41 8.25
CA ARG A 82 -15.84 -6.43 7.99
C ARG A 82 -16.30 -7.80 7.53
N ALA A 83 -17.53 -8.16 7.92
CA ALA A 83 -18.12 -9.45 7.57
C ALA A 83 -18.71 -9.48 6.14
N SER A 84 -19.03 -8.34 5.56
CA SER A 84 -19.48 -8.18 4.16
C SER A 84 -19.18 -6.76 3.69
N TYR A 85 -19.26 -6.51 2.39
CA TYR A 85 -19.03 -5.16 1.84
C TYR A 85 -20.04 -4.12 2.33
N SER A 86 -21.24 -4.53 2.73
CA SER A 86 -22.26 -3.66 3.34
C SER A 86 -22.23 -3.65 4.87
N SER A 87 -21.40 -4.49 5.51
CA SER A 87 -21.28 -4.54 6.96
C SER A 87 -20.43 -3.40 7.47
N GLN A 88 -20.76 -2.93 8.66
CA GLN A 88 -19.93 -1.96 9.37
C GLN A 88 -18.52 -2.53 9.64
N VAL A 89 -17.52 -1.70 9.44
CA VAL A 89 -16.14 -2.03 9.83
C VAL A 89 -16.04 -2.09 11.36
N VAL A 90 -15.42 -3.15 11.84
CA VAL A 90 -15.11 -3.35 13.26
C VAL A 90 -13.62 -3.19 13.46
N ALA A 91 -13.21 -2.17 14.19
CA ALA A 91 -11.82 -1.91 14.52
C ALA A 91 -11.51 -2.32 15.96
N THR A 92 -10.45 -3.09 16.16
CA THR A 92 -10.06 -3.66 17.46
C THR A 92 -8.61 -3.30 17.75
N GLN A 93 -8.36 -2.74 18.94
CA GLN A 93 -6.99 -2.51 19.43
C GLN A 93 -6.35 -3.83 19.82
N TYR A 94 -5.09 -4.00 19.41
CA TYR A 94 -4.25 -5.15 19.76
C TYR A 94 -3.07 -4.70 20.63
N VAL A 95 -2.69 -5.56 21.57
CA VAL A 95 -1.49 -5.39 22.40
C VAL A 95 -0.76 -6.72 22.42
N LYS A 96 0.49 -6.73 21.97
CA LYS A 96 1.31 -7.95 21.88
C LYS A 96 0.59 -9.09 21.11
N GLY A 97 -0.03 -8.74 19.98
CA GLY A 97 -0.75 -9.68 19.11
C GLY A 97 -2.10 -10.19 19.65
N LYS A 98 -2.59 -9.66 20.77
CA LYS A 98 -3.89 -10.06 21.35
C LYS A 98 -4.92 -8.95 21.27
N PRO A 99 -6.19 -9.24 20.89
CA PRO A 99 -7.26 -8.25 20.91
C PRO A 99 -7.55 -7.82 22.37
N VAL A 100 -7.70 -6.52 22.58
CA VAL A 100 -7.91 -5.96 23.91
C VAL A 100 -9.30 -5.32 24.01
N ARG A 101 -9.66 -4.46 23.06
CA ARG A 101 -10.94 -3.74 23.05
C ARG A 101 -11.26 -3.21 21.66
N GLN A 102 -12.55 -3.10 21.37
CA GLN A 102 -13.04 -2.52 20.12
C GLN A 102 -13.15 -0.99 20.22
N LEU A 103 -12.89 -0.32 19.12
CA LEU A 103 -13.21 1.10 18.99
C LEU A 103 -14.73 1.29 18.98
N PRO A 104 -15.24 2.44 19.47
CA PRO A 104 -16.65 2.77 19.39
C PRO A 104 -17.20 2.62 17.96
N LYS A 105 -18.41 2.07 17.85
CA LYS A 105 -19.08 1.90 16.55
C LYS A 105 -19.19 3.22 15.81
N GLY A 106 -18.93 3.20 14.49
CA GLY A 106 -19.04 4.36 13.61
C GLY A 106 -17.84 5.30 13.61
N LEU A 107 -16.83 5.09 14.44
CA LEU A 107 -15.57 5.84 14.36
C LEU A 107 -14.74 5.44 13.13
N VAL A 108 -14.80 4.18 12.75
CA VAL A 108 -14.15 3.64 11.56
C VAL A 108 -15.23 3.18 10.60
N THR A 109 -15.20 3.71 9.38
CA THR A 109 -16.23 3.45 8.34
C THR A 109 -15.66 2.72 7.12
N ASP A 110 -14.35 2.78 6.94
CA ASP A 110 -13.59 2.21 5.83
C ASP A 110 -12.21 1.74 6.30
N PHE A 111 -11.32 1.45 5.36
CA PHE A 111 -9.99 0.94 5.65
C PHE A 111 -8.85 1.95 5.40
N ALA A 112 -9.19 3.20 5.08
CA ALA A 112 -8.21 4.27 4.86
C ALA A 112 -7.53 4.77 6.16
N GLY A 113 -7.95 4.26 7.32
CA GLY A 113 -7.37 4.61 8.61
C GLY A 113 -8.41 4.95 9.68
N LEU A 114 -7.98 5.72 10.67
CA LEU A 114 -8.83 6.20 11.76
C LEU A 114 -9.66 7.38 11.27
N GLY A 115 -10.92 7.13 10.92
CA GLY A 115 -11.84 8.12 10.36
C GLY A 115 -12.09 9.30 11.30
N LYS A 116 -12.07 10.52 10.77
CA LYS A 116 -12.26 11.74 11.58
C LYS A 116 -11.38 11.81 12.84
N PHE A 117 -10.14 11.34 12.72
CA PHE A 117 -9.23 11.32 13.86
C PHE A 117 -8.84 12.72 14.31
N LEU A 118 -8.58 13.62 13.36
CA LEU A 118 -8.27 15.01 13.64
C LEU A 118 -9.44 15.92 13.30
N HIS A 119 -9.57 16.98 14.08
CA HIS A 119 -10.41 18.14 13.82
C HIS A 119 -9.51 19.34 13.54
N ILE A 120 -9.70 19.98 12.39
CA ILE A 120 -8.89 21.12 11.93
C ILE A 120 -9.79 22.34 11.84
N THR A 121 -9.39 23.43 12.50
CA THR A 121 -10.05 24.74 12.40
C THR A 121 -9.03 25.77 11.91
N VAL A 122 -9.36 26.51 10.87
CA VAL A 122 -8.55 27.61 10.34
C VAL A 122 -9.28 28.93 10.52
N THR A 123 -8.61 29.92 11.10
CA THR A 123 -9.13 31.30 11.29
C THR A 123 -8.28 32.31 10.54
N ASP A 124 -8.90 33.34 10.01
CA ASP A 124 -8.20 34.49 9.41
C ASP A 124 -7.54 35.41 10.47
N ALA A 125 -6.89 36.47 10.02
CA ALA A 125 -6.23 37.45 10.87
C ALA A 125 -7.18 38.16 11.85
N ASN A 126 -8.48 38.19 11.54
CA ASN A 126 -9.50 38.80 12.40
C ASN A 126 -10.14 37.80 13.38
N GLY A 127 -9.66 36.55 13.40
CA GLY A 127 -10.21 35.49 14.24
C GLY A 127 -11.49 34.85 13.70
N LYS A 128 -11.94 35.19 12.49
CA LYS A 128 -13.09 34.56 11.86
C LYS A 128 -12.73 33.17 11.35
N LYS A 129 -13.52 32.17 11.70
CA LYS A 129 -13.38 30.81 11.17
C LYS A 129 -13.67 30.80 9.67
N VAL A 130 -12.69 30.34 8.87
CA VAL A 130 -12.76 30.25 7.40
C VAL A 130 -12.77 28.81 6.90
N LEU A 131 -12.29 27.86 7.70
CA LEU A 131 -12.33 26.43 7.41
C LEU A 131 -12.53 25.62 8.69
N GLU A 132 -13.31 24.57 8.58
CA GLU A 132 -13.47 23.53 9.59
C GLU A 132 -13.66 22.19 8.90
N LYS A 133 -12.81 21.19 9.20
CA LYS A 133 -12.93 19.85 8.64
C LYS A 133 -12.37 18.79 9.58
N ASP A 134 -12.94 17.61 9.49
CA ASP A 134 -12.35 16.42 10.10
C ASP A 134 -11.43 15.73 9.09
N GLN A 135 -10.39 15.07 9.59
CA GLN A 135 -9.39 14.36 8.78
C GLN A 135 -9.20 12.93 9.28
N THR A 136 -9.23 11.99 8.34
CA THR A 136 -8.82 10.60 8.55
C THR A 136 -7.30 10.52 8.66
N VAL A 137 -6.79 9.68 9.55
CA VAL A 137 -5.35 9.48 9.72
C VAL A 137 -4.99 8.00 9.55
N CYS A 138 -4.09 7.73 8.63
CA CYS A 138 -3.44 6.44 8.47
C CYS A 138 -2.26 6.35 9.45
N LEU A 139 -2.25 5.34 10.34
CA LEU A 139 -1.12 5.14 11.26
C LEU A 139 0.12 4.56 10.59
N ASN A 140 -0.02 4.03 9.38
CA ASN A 140 1.06 3.41 8.61
C ASN A 140 1.80 4.41 7.71
N GLY A 141 1.16 5.57 7.42
CA GLY A 141 1.66 6.50 6.39
C GLY A 141 2.93 7.24 6.81
N ASP A 142 3.88 7.36 5.87
CA ASP A 142 5.13 8.14 5.97
C ASP A 142 5.80 8.05 7.36
N GLY A 143 6.00 6.81 7.81
CA GLY A 143 6.55 6.52 9.13
C GLY A 143 8.04 6.85 9.23
N SER A 144 8.43 7.53 10.30
CA SER A 144 9.83 7.79 10.58
C SER A 144 10.19 7.58 12.05
N ARG A 145 11.41 7.11 12.29
CA ARG A 145 11.94 6.94 13.64
C ARG A 145 12.26 8.30 14.26
N THR A 146 11.68 8.61 15.43
CA THR A 146 11.79 9.92 16.07
C THR A 146 12.91 9.99 17.12
N ARG A 147 13.51 8.85 17.51
CA ARG A 147 14.61 8.79 18.47
C ARG A 147 15.56 7.63 18.20
N PRO A 148 16.88 7.77 18.47
CA PRO A 148 17.88 6.77 18.13
C PRO A 148 17.74 5.41 18.82
N ASP A 149 17.10 5.38 19.99
CA ASP A 149 16.87 4.17 20.80
C ASP A 149 15.57 3.43 20.43
N ALA A 150 14.76 3.99 19.52
CA ALA A 150 13.60 3.30 18.99
C ALA A 150 14.01 2.11 18.10
N PRO A 151 13.15 1.09 17.93
CA PRO A 151 13.41 0.00 17.00
C PRO A 151 13.80 0.51 15.60
N ALA A 152 14.78 -0.14 14.98
CA ALA A 152 15.29 0.29 13.68
C ALA A 152 14.27 0.13 12.54
N THR A 153 13.33 -0.80 12.68
CA THR A 153 12.27 -1.10 11.71
C THR A 153 10.90 -1.10 12.37
N SER A 154 9.86 -0.82 11.60
CA SER A 154 8.48 -0.99 12.00
C SER A 154 7.98 -2.37 11.52
N PRO A 155 7.21 -3.12 12.33
CA PRO A 155 6.58 -4.36 11.89
C PRO A 155 5.24 -4.11 11.14
N TYR A 156 4.76 -2.88 11.06
CA TYR A 156 3.46 -2.52 10.49
C TYR A 156 3.57 -2.23 9.01
N PRO A 157 2.47 -2.37 8.24
CA PRO A 157 2.44 -2.01 6.83
C PRO A 157 2.90 -0.57 6.56
N ASP A 158 3.33 -0.30 5.34
CA ASP A 158 3.85 1.02 4.96
C ASP A 158 2.73 2.01 4.60
N ASP A 159 1.48 1.52 4.34
CA ASP A 159 0.34 2.36 3.97
C ASP A 159 -0.99 1.77 4.47
N CYS A 160 -2.07 2.53 4.33
CA CYS A 160 -3.44 2.08 4.58
C CYS A 160 -4.10 1.63 3.28
N ALA A 161 -5.05 0.71 3.42
CA ALA A 161 -5.75 0.16 2.26
C ALA A 161 -6.64 1.21 1.58
N ALA A 162 -6.55 1.28 0.24
CA ALA A 162 -7.35 2.17 -0.60
C ALA A 162 -8.41 1.43 -1.42
N ASN A 163 -8.32 0.10 -1.54
CA ASN A 163 -9.26 -0.68 -2.33
C ASN A 163 -10.66 -0.71 -1.66
N PRO A 164 -11.76 -0.39 -2.38
CA PRO A 164 -13.10 -0.36 -1.81
C PRO A 164 -13.58 -1.73 -1.32
N PHE A 165 -12.96 -2.81 -1.81
CA PHE A 165 -13.27 -4.19 -1.43
C PHE A 165 -12.29 -4.78 -0.41
N THR A 166 -11.43 -3.98 0.22
CA THR A 166 -10.62 -4.41 1.37
C THR A 166 -11.51 -5.06 2.43
N GLN A 167 -11.07 -6.19 2.97
CA GLN A 167 -11.79 -7.00 3.96
C GLN A 167 -11.17 -6.88 5.34
N GLY A 168 -9.86 -6.70 5.40
CA GLY A 168 -9.13 -6.56 6.65
C GLY A 168 -7.88 -5.69 6.51
N ALA A 169 -7.66 -4.80 7.46
CA ALA A 169 -6.48 -3.95 7.52
C ALA A 169 -5.81 -4.01 8.90
N VAL A 170 -4.51 -3.76 8.89
CA VAL A 170 -3.70 -3.58 10.10
C VAL A 170 -3.11 -2.18 10.04
N TRP A 171 -3.40 -1.39 11.08
CA TRP A 171 -2.84 -0.06 11.26
C TRP A 171 -1.98 -0.06 12.51
N GLY A 172 -0.76 0.41 12.39
CA GLY A 172 0.14 0.41 13.51
C GLY A 172 1.19 1.49 13.47
N LEU A 173 1.60 1.90 14.65
CA LEU A 173 2.68 2.84 14.85
C LEU A 173 3.65 2.27 15.87
N GLN A 174 4.90 2.03 15.45
CA GLN A 174 5.94 1.44 16.29
C GLN A 174 6.36 2.42 17.39
N THR A 175 6.74 1.89 18.55
CA THR A 175 7.29 2.68 19.68
C THR A 175 8.41 3.60 19.21
N GLY A 176 8.32 4.89 19.51
CA GLY A 176 9.30 5.90 19.11
C GLY A 176 9.34 6.19 17.61
N TRP A 177 8.26 5.87 16.91
CA TRP A 177 8.05 6.25 15.52
C TRP A 177 6.93 7.27 15.39
N SER A 178 6.96 8.03 14.30
CA SER A 178 5.88 8.94 13.91
C SER A 178 5.22 8.48 12.62
N ALA A 179 3.94 8.83 12.48
CA ALA A 179 3.22 8.79 11.22
C ALA A 179 2.76 10.20 10.85
N ARG A 180 2.93 10.61 9.59
CA ARG A 180 2.41 11.86 9.07
C ARG A 180 0.89 11.80 9.07
N THR A 181 0.23 12.87 9.48
CA THR A 181 -1.23 12.86 9.59
C THR A 181 -1.94 13.21 8.27
N TYR A 182 -1.24 13.84 7.34
CA TYR A 182 -1.74 14.13 6.00
C TYR A 182 -1.56 12.91 5.09
N GLY A 183 -2.62 12.48 4.43
CA GLY A 183 -2.60 11.37 3.46
C GLY A 183 -2.82 11.88 2.03
N ASN A 184 -2.26 11.18 1.06
CA ASN A 184 -2.32 11.51 -0.37
C ASN A 184 -3.74 11.50 -0.97
N SER A 185 -4.73 10.99 -0.24
CA SER A 185 -6.15 10.96 -0.64
C SER A 185 -6.98 12.10 -0.04
N ALA A 186 -6.35 13.08 0.60
CA ALA A 186 -7.06 14.20 1.17
C ALA A 186 -7.46 15.20 0.07
N ASP A 187 -8.76 15.49 -0.04
CA ASP A 187 -9.25 16.50 -0.98
C ASP A 187 -8.68 17.88 -0.68
N PRO A 188 -8.26 18.64 -1.71
CA PRO A 188 -7.79 20.01 -1.54
C PRO A 188 -8.89 20.91 -1.01
N VAL A 189 -8.51 21.96 -0.30
CA VAL A 189 -9.43 22.93 0.29
C VAL A 189 -9.30 24.29 -0.40
N GLN A 190 -10.37 25.10 -0.34
CA GLN A 190 -10.35 26.44 -0.89
C GLN A 190 -9.98 27.45 0.21
N LEU A 191 -8.74 27.95 0.15
CA LEU A 191 -8.23 29.02 1.00
C LEU A 191 -7.53 30.07 0.13
N ALA A 192 -7.96 31.33 0.22
CA ALA A 192 -7.30 32.42 -0.50
C ALA A 192 -5.86 32.62 0.01
N ALA A 193 -5.01 33.26 -0.82
CA ALA A 193 -3.68 33.67 -0.36
C ALA A 193 -3.81 34.65 0.83
N GLY A 194 -3.04 34.39 1.91
CA GLY A 194 -3.16 35.16 3.14
C GLY A 194 -2.49 34.49 4.35
N LYS A 195 -2.64 35.13 5.51
CA LYS A 195 -2.14 34.61 6.80
C LYS A 195 -3.30 34.15 7.66
N TYR A 196 -3.12 33.00 8.28
CA TYR A 196 -4.13 32.30 9.07
C TYR A 196 -3.52 31.71 10.33
N LYS A 197 -4.40 31.31 11.24
CA LYS A 197 -4.05 30.40 12.34
C LYS A 197 -4.79 29.09 12.14
N ALA A 198 -4.09 27.96 12.24
CA ALA A 198 -4.69 26.65 12.22
C ALA A 198 -4.57 25.99 13.60
N ILE A 199 -5.64 25.37 14.07
CA ILE A 199 -5.66 24.51 15.25
C ILE A 199 -6.00 23.11 14.79
N VAL A 200 -5.11 22.17 15.08
CA VAL A 200 -5.30 20.75 14.81
C VAL A 200 -5.47 20.03 16.13
N THR A 201 -6.56 19.32 16.30
CA THR A 201 -6.89 18.64 17.56
C THR A 201 -7.32 17.20 17.30
N VAL A 202 -6.82 16.26 18.09
CA VAL A 202 -7.33 14.88 18.09
C VAL A 202 -8.75 14.88 18.61
N ASN A 203 -9.69 14.26 17.88
CA ASN A 203 -11.09 14.20 18.28
C ASN A 203 -11.29 13.47 19.63
N LYS A 204 -12.22 13.96 20.44
CA LYS A 204 -12.46 13.48 21.82
C LYS A 204 -12.59 11.97 21.93
N ALA A 205 -13.31 11.33 21.00
CA ALA A 205 -13.53 9.90 21.04
C ALA A 205 -12.21 9.10 20.97
N TYR A 206 -11.24 9.55 20.18
CA TYR A 206 -9.92 8.95 20.10
C TYR A 206 -9.01 9.31 21.26
N ARG A 207 -9.09 10.56 21.77
CA ARG A 207 -8.36 10.95 22.98
C ARG A 207 -8.74 10.06 24.16
N ASP A 208 -10.04 9.86 24.36
CA ASP A 208 -10.56 9.03 25.44
C ASP A 208 -10.17 7.57 25.25
N PHE A 209 -10.27 7.07 24.01
CA PHE A 209 -9.94 5.68 23.68
C PHE A 209 -8.45 5.41 23.86
N PHE A 210 -7.58 6.20 23.25
CA PHE A 210 -6.12 5.99 23.34
C PHE A 210 -5.51 6.64 24.59
N LYS A 211 -6.31 7.31 25.42
CA LYS A 211 -5.87 8.02 26.64
C LYS A 211 -4.79 9.07 26.33
N ILE A 212 -5.01 9.84 25.25
CA ILE A 212 -4.10 10.93 24.86
C ILE A 212 -4.34 12.12 25.78
N PRO A 213 -3.34 12.61 26.54
CA PRO A 213 -3.49 13.76 27.42
C PRO A 213 -3.91 15.02 26.66
N ALA A 214 -4.66 15.90 27.30
CA ALA A 214 -5.14 17.14 26.67
C ALA A 214 -3.99 18.00 26.11
N GLY A 215 -2.88 18.11 26.84
CA GLY A 215 -1.69 18.87 26.42
C GLY A 215 -0.91 18.25 25.25
N GLU A 216 -1.17 16.98 24.91
CA GLU A 216 -0.49 16.22 23.83
C GLU A 216 -1.43 15.96 22.65
N SER A 217 -2.61 16.55 22.64
CA SER A 217 -3.66 16.24 21.69
C SER A 217 -4.04 17.39 20.77
N SER A 218 -3.36 18.53 20.86
CA SER A 218 -3.65 19.72 20.04
C SER A 218 -2.38 20.50 19.74
N VAL A 219 -2.30 21.02 18.53
CA VAL A 219 -1.23 21.93 18.10
C VAL A 219 -1.84 23.17 17.45
N GLN A 220 -1.21 24.33 17.64
CA GLN A 220 -1.56 25.58 16.99
C GLN A 220 -0.44 26.01 16.05
N LEU A 221 -0.79 26.41 14.84
CA LEU A 221 0.13 26.73 13.76
C LEU A 221 -0.18 28.11 13.17
N ASN A 222 0.85 28.81 12.74
CA ASN A 222 0.75 29.97 11.87
C ASN A 222 0.78 29.47 10.43
N LEU A 223 -0.27 29.73 9.67
CA LEU A 223 -0.40 29.27 8.30
C LEU A 223 -0.30 30.45 7.33
N THR A 224 0.58 30.36 6.36
CA THR A 224 0.66 31.28 5.22
C THR A 224 0.26 30.54 3.97
N VAL A 225 -0.78 31.00 3.29
CA VAL A 225 -1.16 30.50 1.96
C VAL A 225 -0.62 31.49 0.93
N GLN A 226 0.19 30.99 0.01
CA GLN A 226 0.74 31.74 -1.12
C GLN A 226 -0.01 31.39 -2.39
N LYS A 227 0.02 32.30 -3.39
CA LYS A 227 -0.45 31.97 -4.72
C LYS A 227 0.54 31.03 -5.37
N GLY A 228 0.12 29.80 -5.67
CA GLY A 228 0.89 28.81 -6.41
C GLY A 228 0.94 29.15 -7.91
N GLU A 229 1.93 28.61 -8.59
CA GLU A 229 1.96 28.64 -10.05
C GLU A 229 0.86 27.74 -10.61
N THR A 230 0.25 28.15 -11.71
CA THR A 230 -0.73 27.34 -12.41
C THR A 230 -0.02 26.13 -12.99
N CYS A 231 -0.35 24.95 -12.51
CA CYS A 231 0.13 23.72 -13.13
C CYS A 231 -0.49 23.55 -14.52
N VAL A 232 0.23 23.99 -15.55
CA VAL A 232 -0.10 23.65 -16.92
C VAL A 232 0.34 22.19 -17.14
N ARG A 233 -0.62 21.28 -17.25
CA ARG A 233 -0.47 19.84 -17.56
C ARG A 233 0.92 19.25 -17.24
N GLY A 234 1.04 18.53 -16.15
CA GLY A 234 2.23 17.75 -15.84
C GLY A 234 2.91 18.01 -14.50
N CYS A 235 2.34 18.80 -13.61
CA CYS A 235 2.75 18.82 -12.20
C CYS A 235 2.33 17.49 -11.55
N VAL A 236 3.08 16.45 -11.85
CA VAL A 236 3.07 15.27 -10.98
C VAL A 236 3.74 15.75 -9.71
N ALA A 237 3.06 15.70 -8.59
CA ALA A 237 3.72 15.79 -7.28
C ALA A 237 4.94 14.88 -7.37
N ALA A 238 6.12 15.43 -7.04
CA ALA A 238 7.35 14.64 -7.08
C ALA A 238 7.04 13.36 -6.28
N LYS A 239 6.94 12.23 -7.00
CA LYS A 239 6.81 10.93 -6.35
C LYS A 239 7.95 10.91 -5.36
N SER A 240 7.64 10.78 -4.09
CA SER A 240 8.65 10.44 -3.10
C SER A 240 9.41 9.26 -3.71
N LEU A 241 10.67 9.46 -4.00
CA LEU A 241 11.55 8.37 -4.39
C LEU A 241 11.54 7.46 -3.18
N SER A 242 10.70 6.44 -3.21
CA SER A 242 10.81 5.34 -2.27
C SER A 242 12.25 4.92 -2.32
N ALA A 243 12.92 4.95 -1.17
CA ALA A 243 14.31 4.54 -1.05
C ALA A 243 14.45 3.22 -1.81
N GLY A 244 15.31 3.21 -2.82
CA GLY A 244 15.39 2.08 -3.75
C GLY A 244 15.66 0.81 -2.97
N HIS A 245 14.65 -0.02 -2.86
CA HIS A 245 14.80 -1.39 -2.38
C HIS A 245 15.74 -2.08 -3.36
N ALA A 246 16.70 -2.83 -2.84
CA ALA A 246 17.60 -3.59 -3.70
C ALA A 246 16.75 -4.44 -4.63
N ALA A 247 16.98 -4.30 -5.94
CA ALA A 247 16.24 -5.08 -6.94
C ALA A 247 16.30 -6.57 -6.54
N PRO A 248 15.17 -7.31 -6.61
CA PRO A 248 15.18 -8.71 -6.31
C PRO A 248 16.19 -9.42 -7.20
N ARG A 249 16.82 -10.44 -6.68
CA ARG A 249 17.71 -11.31 -7.45
C ARG A 249 16.92 -12.54 -7.87
N PRO A 250 16.21 -12.53 -9.00
CA PRO A 250 15.53 -13.71 -9.50
C PRO A 250 16.58 -14.81 -9.76
N ASN A 251 16.16 -16.05 -9.66
CA ASN A 251 17.03 -17.16 -10.00
C ASN A 251 17.47 -17.05 -11.46
N ALA A 252 18.74 -16.74 -11.69
CA ALA A 252 19.29 -16.60 -13.05
C ALA A 252 19.37 -17.94 -13.84
N ALA A 253 19.12 -19.06 -13.19
CA ALA A 253 19.15 -20.38 -13.77
C ALA A 253 17.77 -21.06 -13.65
N ARG A 254 17.35 -21.71 -14.73
CA ARG A 254 16.15 -22.57 -14.72
C ARG A 254 16.25 -23.60 -13.60
N PRO A 255 15.15 -23.97 -12.97
CA PRO A 255 15.15 -24.98 -11.93
C PRO A 255 15.59 -26.33 -12.52
N THR A 256 16.41 -27.05 -11.77
CA THR A 256 16.88 -28.40 -12.14
C THR A 256 16.28 -29.44 -11.22
N GLY A 257 16.17 -30.68 -11.70
CA GLY A 257 15.57 -31.77 -10.96
C GLY A 257 14.14 -32.06 -11.35
N LYS A 258 13.43 -32.86 -10.54
CA LYS A 258 12.06 -33.26 -10.82
C LYS A 258 11.09 -32.18 -10.34
N ALA A 259 10.29 -31.65 -11.28
CA ALA A 259 9.19 -30.77 -10.93
C ALA A 259 8.18 -31.48 -10.00
N SER A 260 7.70 -30.78 -8.98
CA SER A 260 6.74 -31.34 -8.01
C SER A 260 5.87 -30.25 -7.40
N VAL A 261 4.60 -30.55 -7.26
CA VAL A 261 3.63 -29.74 -6.52
C VAL A 261 3.52 -30.34 -5.11
N PRO A 262 3.96 -29.63 -4.08
CA PRO A 262 3.90 -30.15 -2.70
C PRO A 262 2.45 -30.25 -2.20
N LYS A 263 2.22 -31.15 -1.22
CA LYS A 263 0.94 -31.24 -0.51
C LYS A 263 0.70 -30.07 0.48
N GLY A 264 1.72 -29.26 0.74
CA GLY A 264 1.72 -28.16 1.71
C GLY A 264 0.90 -26.94 1.29
N PRO A 265 1.10 -25.81 2.00
CA PRO A 265 0.40 -24.56 1.73
C PRO A 265 0.59 -24.10 0.28
N LYS A 266 -0.47 -23.50 -0.25
CA LYS A 266 -0.49 -22.92 -1.61
C LYS A 266 -1.15 -21.54 -1.57
N PRO A 267 -0.93 -20.69 -2.58
CA PRO A 267 -1.76 -19.51 -2.79
C PRO A 267 -3.23 -19.93 -2.99
N ASP A 268 -4.14 -18.98 -2.79
CA ASP A 268 -5.57 -19.09 -3.04
C ASP A 268 -6.02 -17.79 -3.70
N LEU A 269 -6.14 -17.82 -5.03
CA LEU A 269 -6.41 -16.62 -5.81
C LEU A 269 -7.91 -16.33 -5.79
N ARG A 270 -8.26 -15.11 -5.43
CA ARG A 270 -9.65 -14.65 -5.40
C ARG A 270 -9.78 -13.34 -6.16
N ALA A 271 -10.77 -13.24 -7.02
CA ALA A 271 -11.17 -11.97 -7.59
C ALA A 271 -12.03 -11.19 -6.59
N VAL A 272 -11.87 -9.85 -6.56
CA VAL A 272 -12.88 -8.97 -5.96
C VAL A 272 -13.78 -8.39 -7.05
N PRO A 273 -14.99 -7.91 -6.74
CA PRO A 273 -15.85 -7.27 -7.73
C PRO A 273 -15.16 -6.06 -8.37
N ALA A 274 -15.33 -5.88 -9.67
CA ALA A 274 -14.82 -4.71 -10.38
C ALA A 274 -15.34 -3.41 -9.75
N TRP A 275 -14.52 -2.36 -9.79
CA TRP A 275 -14.80 -1.06 -9.19
C TRP A 275 -14.30 0.10 -10.06
N GLY A 276 -14.53 1.36 -9.67
CA GLY A 276 -14.17 2.50 -10.52
C GLY A 276 -14.84 2.42 -11.90
N ILE A 277 -16.08 1.88 -11.96
CA ILE A 277 -16.77 1.60 -13.22
C ILE A 277 -17.41 2.87 -13.73
N GLU A 278 -17.00 3.27 -14.93
CA GLU A 278 -17.49 4.47 -15.59
C GLU A 278 -17.56 4.31 -17.11
N VAL A 279 -18.26 5.23 -17.77
CA VAL A 279 -18.26 5.31 -19.24
C VAL A 279 -17.30 6.40 -19.66
N ALA A 280 -16.41 6.08 -20.59
CA ALA A 280 -15.50 7.03 -21.21
C ALA A 280 -15.60 6.98 -22.72
N PRO A 281 -15.44 8.11 -23.43
CA PRO A 281 -15.30 8.11 -24.89
C PRO A 281 -13.96 7.51 -25.29
N GLY A 282 -13.90 6.94 -26.47
CA GLY A 282 -12.64 6.56 -27.10
C GLY A 282 -11.81 7.78 -27.46
N ASP A 283 -10.48 7.60 -27.41
CA ASP A 283 -9.54 8.69 -27.64
C ASP A 283 -9.62 9.25 -29.06
N GLU A 284 -9.72 10.57 -29.17
CA GLU A 284 -9.72 11.25 -30.47
C GLU A 284 -8.40 11.02 -31.22
N GLY A 285 -8.50 10.78 -32.53
CA GLY A 285 -7.33 10.51 -33.39
C GLY A 285 -6.83 9.08 -33.35
N THR A 286 -7.48 8.18 -32.62
CA THR A 286 -7.24 6.74 -32.61
C THR A 286 -8.34 5.96 -33.34
N PRO A 287 -8.18 4.66 -33.61
CA PRO A 287 -9.25 3.79 -34.15
C PRO A 287 -10.47 3.68 -33.23
N ASP A 288 -10.36 4.15 -31.99
CA ASP A 288 -11.41 4.12 -30.98
C ASP A 288 -12.22 5.40 -30.92
N ALA A 289 -11.85 6.42 -31.72
CA ALA A 289 -12.60 7.66 -31.82
C ALA A 289 -14.10 7.41 -32.15
N GLY A 290 -14.98 8.02 -31.36
CA GLY A 290 -16.41 7.85 -31.52
C GLY A 290 -17.00 6.56 -30.94
N LYS A 291 -16.23 5.78 -30.20
CA LYS A 291 -16.74 4.64 -29.42
C LYS A 291 -17.04 5.06 -27.98
N ASP A 292 -17.88 4.28 -27.30
CA ASP A 292 -18.12 4.37 -25.86
C ASP A 292 -17.53 3.13 -25.18
N PHE A 293 -16.72 3.34 -24.15
CA PHE A 293 -16.08 2.28 -23.40
C PHE A 293 -16.60 2.23 -21.95
N LEU A 294 -16.88 1.03 -21.46
CA LEU A 294 -17.07 0.77 -20.03
C LEU A 294 -15.71 0.48 -19.43
N GLN A 295 -15.12 1.45 -18.76
CA GLN A 295 -13.85 1.33 -18.04
C GLN A 295 -14.09 0.80 -16.63
N PHE A 296 -13.12 0.06 -16.08
CA PHE A 296 -13.22 -0.53 -14.74
C PHE A 296 -11.84 -0.85 -14.16
N SER A 297 -11.76 -0.83 -12.83
CA SER A 297 -10.63 -1.40 -12.08
C SER A 297 -10.93 -2.83 -11.68
N ALA A 298 -9.91 -3.68 -11.72
CA ALA A 298 -10.02 -5.08 -11.32
C ALA A 298 -8.85 -5.48 -10.41
N THR A 299 -9.15 -6.31 -9.43
CA THR A 299 -8.17 -6.82 -8.47
C THR A 299 -8.31 -8.33 -8.31
N VAL A 300 -7.19 -9.02 -8.37
CA VAL A 300 -7.06 -10.42 -7.93
C VAL A 300 -6.12 -10.44 -6.74
N TRP A 301 -6.50 -11.12 -5.65
CA TRP A 301 -5.70 -11.17 -4.43
C TRP A 301 -5.42 -12.60 -3.96
N ASN A 302 -4.40 -12.75 -3.14
CA ASN A 302 -4.00 -14.03 -2.58
C ASN A 302 -4.51 -14.17 -1.14
N ALA A 303 -5.54 -14.99 -0.96
CA ALA A 303 -6.12 -15.33 0.34
C ALA A 303 -5.47 -16.55 0.99
N GLY A 304 -4.57 -17.23 0.28
CA GLY A 304 -3.94 -18.46 0.73
C GLY A 304 -2.83 -18.24 1.75
N PRO A 305 -2.40 -19.29 2.44
CA PRO A 305 -1.37 -19.19 3.48
C PRO A 305 0.08 -19.14 2.94
N SER A 306 0.27 -19.08 1.61
CA SER A 306 1.58 -19.06 0.94
C SER A 306 1.57 -18.05 -0.22
N PRO A 307 2.66 -17.33 -0.50
CA PRO A 307 2.73 -16.42 -1.64
C PRO A 307 2.60 -17.17 -2.96
N LEU A 308 2.08 -16.51 -3.98
CA LEU A 308 2.26 -16.90 -5.37
C LEU A 308 3.60 -16.32 -5.85
N VAL A 309 4.52 -17.17 -6.27
CA VAL A 309 5.84 -16.77 -6.78
C VAL A 309 6.04 -17.38 -8.16
N LEU A 310 6.25 -16.54 -9.16
CA LEU A 310 6.49 -16.93 -10.54
C LEU A 310 7.86 -16.41 -10.98
N ASP A 311 8.72 -17.29 -11.49
CA ASP A 311 9.96 -16.90 -12.16
C ASP A 311 9.86 -17.19 -13.65
N GLY A 312 10.14 -16.19 -14.49
CA GLY A 312 10.27 -16.30 -15.92
C GLY A 312 11.73 -16.45 -16.34
N PHE A 313 12.02 -17.32 -17.31
CA PHE A 313 13.35 -17.50 -17.87
C PHE A 313 13.29 -17.39 -19.39
N ARG A 314 14.02 -16.42 -19.94
CA ARG A 314 13.97 -16.07 -21.35
C ARG A 314 14.37 -17.23 -22.25
N ARG A 315 13.61 -17.45 -23.30
CA ARG A 315 14.01 -18.32 -24.42
C ARG A 315 15.00 -17.56 -25.29
N GLN A 316 16.09 -18.20 -25.66
CA GLN A 316 17.13 -17.56 -26.45
C GLN A 316 16.57 -16.95 -27.73
N GLY A 317 16.81 -15.66 -27.97
CA GLY A 317 16.40 -14.91 -29.14
C GLY A 317 14.90 -14.73 -29.32
N LYS A 318 14.11 -14.86 -28.23
CA LYS A 318 12.64 -14.68 -28.25
C LYS A 318 12.21 -13.63 -27.22
N ASP A 319 11.12 -12.94 -27.49
CA ASP A 319 10.41 -12.10 -26.55
C ASP A 319 9.37 -12.93 -25.77
N LEU A 320 9.83 -14.06 -25.27
CA LEU A 320 9.05 -15.05 -24.55
C LEU A 320 9.92 -15.69 -23.47
N MET A 321 9.34 -15.87 -22.26
CA MET A 321 9.95 -16.62 -21.16
C MET A 321 9.13 -17.86 -20.82
N ASP A 322 9.80 -18.93 -20.40
CA ASP A 322 9.14 -20.05 -19.74
C ASP A 322 8.91 -19.68 -18.27
N ALA A 323 7.68 -19.80 -17.79
CA ALA A 323 7.30 -19.46 -16.43
C ALA A 323 7.22 -20.70 -15.54
N TYR A 324 7.69 -20.55 -14.31
CA TYR A 324 7.68 -21.57 -13.26
C TYR A 324 7.05 -21.00 -12.00
N GLN A 325 6.08 -21.72 -11.44
CA GLN A 325 5.57 -21.43 -10.11
C GLN A 325 6.42 -22.14 -9.06
N TYR A 326 6.91 -21.39 -8.08
CA TYR A 326 7.62 -21.93 -6.93
C TYR A 326 6.70 -21.99 -5.71
N PHE A 327 6.87 -23.06 -4.93
CA PHE A 327 6.09 -23.28 -3.71
C PHE A 327 6.96 -23.06 -2.48
N TYR A 328 6.40 -22.33 -1.51
CA TYR A 328 7.07 -22.01 -0.24
C TYR A 328 6.27 -22.57 0.93
N ASP A 329 6.96 -23.04 1.95
CA ASP A 329 6.33 -23.44 3.20
C ASP A 329 6.07 -22.21 4.10
N THR A 330 5.47 -22.43 5.26
CA THR A 330 5.14 -21.36 6.24
C THR A 330 6.38 -20.74 6.90
N HIS A 331 7.58 -21.24 6.62
CA HIS A 331 8.87 -20.73 7.10
C HIS A 331 9.63 -19.98 6.00
N GLY A 332 9.01 -19.76 4.83
CA GLY A 332 9.62 -19.10 3.69
C GLY A 332 10.65 -19.95 2.94
N LYS A 333 10.68 -21.28 3.16
CA LYS A 333 11.57 -22.20 2.45
C LYS A 333 10.90 -22.70 1.18
N GLN A 334 11.59 -22.62 0.04
CA GLN A 334 11.13 -23.23 -1.20
C GLN A 334 11.09 -24.76 -1.06
N VAL A 335 9.94 -25.36 -1.38
CA VAL A 335 9.67 -26.80 -1.19
C VAL A 335 9.28 -27.52 -2.49
N GLY A 336 9.19 -26.81 -3.59
CA GLY A 336 8.88 -27.38 -4.90
C GLY A 336 8.74 -26.32 -5.99
N TYR A 337 8.58 -26.79 -7.22
CA TYR A 337 8.26 -25.93 -8.38
C TYR A 337 7.51 -26.73 -9.43
N GLN A 338 6.82 -26.01 -10.33
CA GLN A 338 6.17 -26.58 -11.50
C GLN A 338 6.19 -25.56 -12.66
N THR A 339 6.25 -26.06 -13.90
CA THR A 339 6.02 -25.22 -15.06
C THR A 339 4.57 -24.75 -15.11
N THR A 340 4.33 -23.48 -15.46
CA THR A 340 2.99 -22.91 -15.33
C THR A 340 2.53 -22.03 -16.49
N GLY A 341 3.31 -21.92 -17.56
CA GLY A 341 2.95 -21.14 -18.73
C GLY A 341 4.12 -20.32 -19.26
N THR A 342 3.82 -19.11 -19.69
CA THR A 342 4.80 -18.21 -20.33
C THR A 342 4.67 -16.80 -19.77
N MET A 343 5.73 -16.00 -19.97
CA MET A 343 5.69 -14.56 -19.86
C MET A 343 6.07 -13.94 -21.19
N GLU A 344 5.45 -12.85 -21.56
CA GLU A 344 5.69 -12.12 -22.80
C GLU A 344 6.19 -10.71 -22.52
N TRP A 345 6.98 -10.16 -23.43
CA TRP A 345 7.41 -8.78 -23.39
C TRP A 345 6.28 -7.86 -23.84
N ASP A 346 5.91 -6.87 -23.03
CA ASP A 346 4.99 -5.81 -23.39
C ASP A 346 5.75 -4.51 -23.67
N GLY A 347 5.92 -4.17 -24.94
CA GLY A 347 6.61 -2.97 -25.39
C GLY A 347 5.73 -1.74 -25.55
N ARG A 348 4.43 -1.79 -25.16
CA ARG A 348 3.51 -0.65 -25.24
C ARG A 348 3.92 0.45 -24.26
N GLU A 349 3.60 1.70 -24.61
CA GLU A 349 3.85 2.84 -23.74
C GLU A 349 3.23 2.65 -22.36
N GLY A 350 4.00 2.93 -21.30
CA GLY A 350 3.58 2.74 -19.92
C GLY A 350 3.74 1.31 -19.39
N HIS A 351 4.13 0.33 -20.25
CA HIS A 351 4.42 -1.05 -19.86
C HIS A 351 5.94 -1.29 -19.84
N HIS A 352 6.59 -1.58 -20.95
CA HIS A 352 8.04 -1.84 -21.05
C HIS A 352 8.59 -2.82 -20.01
N HIS A 353 7.85 -3.91 -19.74
CA HIS A 353 8.23 -4.97 -18.82
C HIS A 353 7.60 -6.30 -19.23
N TRP A 354 8.00 -7.38 -18.56
CA TRP A 354 7.49 -8.72 -18.81
C TRP A 354 6.18 -8.97 -18.08
N HIS A 355 5.28 -9.72 -18.70
CA HIS A 355 3.96 -10.05 -18.21
C HIS A 355 3.74 -11.55 -18.19
N PHE A 356 3.28 -12.12 -17.08
CA PHE A 356 2.75 -13.48 -17.03
C PHE A 356 1.42 -13.56 -17.78
N THR A 357 1.31 -14.51 -18.71
CA THR A 357 0.12 -14.70 -19.55
C THR A 357 -0.98 -15.47 -18.82
N ASP A 358 -2.25 -15.13 -19.09
CA ASP A 358 -3.44 -15.81 -18.53
C ASP A 358 -3.54 -15.78 -16.98
N PHE A 359 -3.03 -14.73 -16.32
CA PHE A 359 -3.22 -14.55 -14.88
C PHE A 359 -4.67 -14.25 -14.53
N ALA A 360 -5.30 -13.34 -15.24
CA ALA A 360 -6.69 -12.97 -15.05
C ALA A 360 -7.37 -12.73 -16.41
N ARG A 361 -8.71 -12.85 -16.41
CA ARG A 361 -9.55 -12.56 -17.58
C ARG A 361 -10.71 -11.70 -17.15
N TYR A 362 -11.05 -10.73 -17.98
CA TYR A 362 -12.20 -9.84 -17.78
C TYR A 362 -13.21 -10.03 -18.90
N SER A 363 -14.46 -10.22 -18.54
CA SER A 363 -15.55 -10.41 -19.50
C SER A 363 -16.77 -9.57 -19.11
N LEU A 364 -17.46 -9.02 -20.09
CA LEU A 364 -18.78 -8.43 -19.89
C LEU A 364 -19.83 -9.48 -20.28
N LEU A 365 -20.67 -9.84 -19.31
CA LEU A 365 -21.73 -10.83 -19.48
C LEU A 365 -23.08 -10.11 -19.57
N ASN A 366 -24.01 -10.67 -20.37
CA ASN A 366 -25.40 -10.21 -20.40
C ASN A 366 -26.18 -10.66 -19.16
N ALA A 367 -27.49 -10.32 -19.10
CA ALA A 367 -28.37 -10.69 -17.99
C ALA A 367 -28.53 -12.22 -17.78
N LYS A 368 -28.23 -13.03 -18.79
CA LYS A 368 -28.19 -14.50 -18.70
C LYS A 368 -26.83 -15.04 -18.32
N GLN A 369 -25.89 -14.16 -17.97
CA GLN A 369 -24.49 -14.47 -17.65
C GLN A 369 -23.73 -15.16 -18.82
N SER A 370 -24.10 -14.87 -20.07
CA SER A 370 -23.34 -15.25 -21.25
C SER A 370 -22.40 -14.14 -21.66
N GLU A 371 -21.16 -14.45 -22.01
CA GLU A 371 -20.15 -13.47 -22.46
C GLU A 371 -20.62 -12.76 -23.73
N VAL A 372 -20.51 -11.45 -23.76
CA VAL A 372 -20.83 -10.62 -24.94
C VAL A 372 -19.63 -9.82 -25.41
N VAL A 373 -18.72 -9.45 -24.49
CA VAL A 373 -17.45 -8.77 -24.81
C VAL A 373 -16.38 -9.32 -23.87
N ARG A 374 -15.16 -9.50 -24.38
CA ARG A 374 -13.97 -9.83 -23.60
C ARG A 374 -12.99 -8.68 -23.68
N SER A 375 -12.32 -8.36 -22.58
CA SER A 375 -11.24 -7.38 -22.57
C SER A 375 -10.00 -7.98 -23.27
N GLN A 376 -9.13 -7.10 -23.76
CA GLN A 376 -7.88 -7.50 -24.41
C GLN A 376 -6.74 -7.72 -23.38
N LYS A 377 -6.94 -7.40 -22.11
CA LYS A 377 -5.94 -7.55 -21.05
C LYS A 377 -6.00 -8.98 -20.49
N GLU A 378 -5.00 -9.79 -20.80
CA GLU A 378 -4.86 -11.17 -20.31
C GLU A 378 -3.46 -11.45 -19.73
N ALA A 379 -2.50 -10.52 -19.90
CA ALA A 379 -1.13 -10.64 -19.41
C ALA A 379 -0.81 -9.53 -18.38
N PHE A 380 -0.08 -9.87 -17.33
CA PHE A 380 0.10 -9.04 -16.13
C PHE A 380 1.51 -9.13 -15.56
N CYS A 381 2.07 -8.01 -15.13
CA CYS A 381 3.19 -7.98 -14.21
C CYS A 381 2.64 -8.03 -12.78
N LEU A 382 2.56 -9.23 -12.20
CA LEU A 382 1.97 -9.45 -10.88
C LEU A 382 2.77 -8.76 -9.79
N ALA A 383 2.07 -7.93 -9.01
CA ALA A 383 2.64 -7.23 -7.89
C ALA A 383 1.65 -7.08 -6.74
N ALA A 384 2.13 -7.00 -5.51
CA ALA A 384 1.32 -6.65 -4.36
C ALA A 384 1.09 -5.13 -4.35
N THR A 385 0.03 -4.66 -5.03
CA THR A 385 -0.30 -3.23 -5.19
C THR A 385 -1.30 -2.73 -4.17
N ASP A 386 -2.11 -3.63 -3.59
CA ASP A 386 -3.20 -3.29 -2.66
C ASP A 386 -3.24 -4.22 -1.45
N ALA A 387 -3.53 -3.66 -0.28
CA ALA A 387 -3.90 -4.45 0.90
C ALA A 387 -5.38 -4.84 0.82
N ILE A 388 -5.67 -6.13 0.59
CA ILE A 388 -7.04 -6.63 0.54
C ILE A 388 -7.48 -7.24 1.88
N ASP A 389 -6.67 -8.12 2.46
CA ASP A 389 -6.92 -8.59 3.82
C ASP A 389 -5.61 -8.94 4.55
N TYR A 390 -5.08 -7.97 5.29
CA TYR A 390 -3.89 -8.18 6.12
C TYR A 390 -4.19 -8.88 7.46
N THR A 391 -5.42 -9.28 7.70
CA THR A 391 -5.80 -10.04 8.90
C THR A 391 -5.82 -11.54 8.69
N VAL A 392 -5.67 -12.02 7.45
CA VAL A 392 -5.55 -13.44 7.14
C VAL A 392 -4.26 -14.02 7.72
N LYS A 393 -4.28 -15.33 7.95
CA LYS A 393 -3.10 -16.03 8.48
C LYS A 393 -1.92 -15.93 7.50
N ASN A 394 -0.75 -15.58 8.02
CA ASN A 394 0.50 -15.41 7.28
C ASN A 394 0.50 -14.23 6.29
N ALA A 395 -0.41 -13.24 6.44
CA ALA A 395 -0.35 -12.03 5.64
C ALA A 395 1.03 -11.38 5.73
N ASN A 396 1.59 -11.01 4.58
CA ASN A 396 2.84 -10.27 4.51
C ASN A 396 2.54 -8.76 4.48
N TRP A 397 2.89 -8.06 5.55
CA TRP A 397 2.65 -6.62 5.67
C TRP A 397 3.73 -5.76 5.01
N HIS A 398 4.81 -6.36 4.54
CA HIS A 398 5.95 -5.70 3.90
C HIS A 398 6.32 -6.40 2.60
N SER A 399 5.36 -6.48 1.68
CA SER A 399 5.49 -7.19 0.40
C SER A 399 6.65 -6.69 -0.47
N GLY A 400 7.10 -5.45 -0.31
CA GLY A 400 8.23 -4.89 -1.04
C GLY A 400 9.61 -5.08 -0.41
N ASN A 401 9.71 -5.66 0.80
CA ASN A 401 10.93 -5.67 1.62
C ASN A 401 11.62 -7.03 1.75
N THR A 402 11.30 -7.98 0.90
CA THR A 402 11.93 -9.29 0.88
C THR A 402 12.55 -9.59 -0.48
N ASP A 403 13.39 -10.62 -0.58
CA ASP A 403 13.89 -11.15 -1.85
C ASP A 403 12.80 -11.83 -2.69
N LEU A 404 11.62 -12.04 -2.11
CA LEU A 404 10.40 -12.50 -2.78
C LEU A 404 9.50 -11.30 -3.13
N HIS A 405 9.99 -10.33 -3.87
CA HIS A 405 9.16 -9.24 -4.40
C HIS A 405 9.25 -9.18 -5.92
N THR A 406 8.28 -8.50 -6.53
CA THR A 406 8.16 -8.40 -7.98
C THR A 406 9.26 -7.55 -8.60
N ALA A 407 9.85 -8.08 -9.67
CA ALA A 407 10.70 -7.37 -10.60
C ALA A 407 10.43 -7.89 -12.01
N CYS A 408 9.55 -7.22 -12.73
CA CYS A 408 9.16 -7.60 -14.11
C CYS A 408 10.22 -7.26 -15.16
N GLY A 409 11.34 -6.68 -14.73
CA GLY A 409 12.52 -6.46 -15.55
C GLY A 409 12.33 -5.51 -16.72
N ASP A 410 13.31 -5.54 -17.63
CA ASP A 410 13.33 -4.81 -18.90
C ASP A 410 13.49 -5.77 -20.08
N HIS A 411 13.54 -5.24 -21.30
CA HIS A 411 13.69 -6.07 -22.51
C HIS A 411 14.97 -6.89 -22.52
N GLY A 412 16.02 -6.43 -21.86
CA GLY A 412 17.31 -7.14 -21.75
C GLY A 412 17.34 -8.24 -20.70
N SER A 413 16.31 -8.35 -19.85
CA SER A 413 16.29 -9.29 -18.75
C SER A 413 16.31 -10.75 -19.22
N LEU A 414 17.17 -11.56 -18.60
CA LEU A 414 17.26 -13.01 -18.83
C LEU A 414 16.27 -13.79 -17.98
N SER A 415 15.90 -13.24 -16.85
CA SER A 415 14.88 -13.77 -15.95
C SER A 415 14.19 -12.63 -15.21
N VAL A 416 12.95 -12.89 -14.78
CA VAL A 416 12.13 -11.97 -14.01
C VAL A 416 11.43 -12.74 -12.90
N ARG A 417 10.97 -12.03 -11.87
CA ARG A 417 10.16 -12.57 -10.78
C ARG A 417 8.91 -11.75 -10.61
N GLU A 418 7.79 -12.42 -10.47
CA GLU A 418 6.49 -11.84 -10.14
C GLU A 418 5.94 -12.50 -8.89
N VAL A 419 5.48 -11.71 -7.94
CA VAL A 419 5.02 -12.19 -6.62
C VAL A 419 3.70 -11.53 -6.26
N LEU A 420 2.75 -12.36 -5.82
CA LEU A 420 1.54 -11.88 -5.14
C LEU A 420 1.52 -12.44 -3.72
N ASP A 421 1.79 -11.57 -2.77
CA ASP A 421 1.90 -11.91 -1.36
C ASP A 421 0.56 -12.22 -0.70
N VAL A 422 0.63 -12.92 0.42
CA VAL A 422 -0.53 -13.28 1.23
C VAL A 422 -1.20 -12.02 1.79
N GLY A 423 -2.49 -11.87 1.53
CA GLY A 423 -3.29 -10.72 1.97
C GLY A 423 -3.28 -9.55 0.99
N SER A 424 -2.40 -9.58 0.00
CA SER A 424 -2.26 -8.52 -1.01
C SER A 424 -3.00 -8.86 -2.30
N GLY A 425 -3.41 -7.83 -3.01
CA GLY A 425 -3.99 -7.87 -4.34
C GLY A 425 -3.13 -7.20 -5.38
N ASP A 426 -3.26 -7.66 -6.61
CA ASP A 426 -2.76 -7.02 -7.80
C ASP A 426 -3.92 -6.29 -8.48
N THR A 427 -3.83 -4.95 -8.54
CA THR A 427 -4.91 -4.09 -9.04
C THR A 427 -4.48 -3.38 -10.31
N TYR A 428 -5.31 -3.52 -11.32
CA TYR A 428 -5.24 -2.76 -12.56
C TYR A 428 -6.37 -1.75 -12.61
N VAL A 429 -6.01 -0.47 -12.60
CA VAL A 429 -6.97 0.63 -12.56
C VAL A 429 -7.57 0.91 -13.94
N GLN A 430 -8.76 1.52 -13.97
CA GLN A 430 -9.57 1.75 -15.18
C GLN A 430 -8.89 2.61 -16.26
N THR A 431 -7.87 3.36 -15.92
CA THR A 431 -7.12 4.20 -16.87
C THR A 431 -6.02 3.47 -17.63
N LEU A 432 -5.77 2.20 -17.27
CA LEU A 432 -4.75 1.38 -17.96
C LEU A 432 -5.27 0.82 -19.29
N PRO A 433 -4.41 0.69 -20.30
CA PRO A 433 -4.80 0.11 -21.58
C PRO A 433 -5.39 -1.30 -21.45
N GLY A 434 -6.52 -1.54 -22.10
CA GLY A 434 -7.19 -2.85 -22.09
C GLY A 434 -8.13 -3.08 -20.90
N GLN A 435 -8.24 -2.15 -19.93
CA GLN A 435 -9.17 -2.21 -18.80
C GLN A 435 -10.55 -1.66 -19.17
N SER A 436 -11.08 -2.04 -20.33
CA SER A 436 -12.35 -1.54 -20.83
C SER A 436 -13.04 -2.51 -21.76
N PHE A 437 -14.35 -2.31 -21.96
CA PHE A 437 -15.17 -3.00 -22.94
C PHE A 437 -15.81 -1.98 -23.88
N ASP A 438 -15.73 -2.23 -25.19
CA ASP A 438 -16.52 -1.45 -26.17
C ASP A 438 -18.01 -1.77 -25.99
N ILE A 439 -18.78 -0.76 -25.57
CA ILE A 439 -20.21 -0.86 -25.30
C ILE A 439 -21.06 -0.03 -26.27
N THR A 440 -20.43 0.54 -27.31
CA THR A 440 -21.05 1.48 -28.24
C THR A 440 -22.41 0.97 -28.76
N ASN A 441 -22.44 -0.26 -29.21
CA ASN A 441 -23.61 -0.86 -29.87
C ASN A 441 -24.36 -1.88 -28.99
N LEU A 442 -24.01 -2.00 -27.70
CA LEU A 442 -24.69 -2.94 -26.82
C LEU A 442 -26.09 -2.45 -26.46
N PRO A 443 -27.11 -3.32 -26.38
CA PRO A 443 -28.44 -2.97 -25.91
C PRO A 443 -28.42 -2.42 -24.47
N ASN A 444 -29.35 -1.52 -24.15
CA ASN A 444 -29.59 -1.11 -22.77
C ASN A 444 -30.07 -2.29 -21.93
N GLY A 445 -29.63 -2.39 -20.68
CA GLY A 445 -30.04 -3.47 -19.80
C GLY A 445 -29.03 -3.83 -18.74
N THR A 446 -29.27 -4.96 -18.06
CA THR A 446 -28.39 -5.46 -17.02
C THR A 446 -27.25 -6.30 -17.60
N TYR A 447 -26.03 -6.00 -17.13
CA TYR A 447 -24.82 -6.73 -17.47
C TYR A 447 -24.03 -7.03 -16.20
N TYR A 448 -23.00 -7.88 -16.33
CA TYR A 448 -22.08 -8.19 -15.24
C TYR A 448 -20.64 -8.08 -15.75
N VAL A 449 -19.84 -7.28 -15.10
CA VAL A 449 -18.38 -7.30 -15.24
C VAL A 449 -17.87 -8.50 -14.46
N GLN A 450 -17.31 -9.46 -15.15
CA GLN A 450 -16.70 -10.65 -14.57
C GLN A 450 -15.18 -10.48 -14.50
N VAL A 451 -14.63 -10.72 -13.32
CA VAL A 451 -13.19 -10.87 -13.09
C VAL A 451 -12.94 -12.32 -12.75
N THR A 452 -12.08 -12.98 -13.51
CA THR A 452 -11.70 -14.39 -13.33
C THR A 452 -10.20 -14.50 -13.11
N ALA A 453 -9.78 -14.96 -11.94
CA ALA A 453 -8.39 -15.31 -11.66
C ALA A 453 -8.06 -16.69 -12.24
N ASN A 454 -6.82 -16.89 -12.71
CA ASN A 454 -6.30 -18.16 -13.22
C ASN A 454 -7.28 -18.87 -14.21
N PRO A 455 -7.72 -18.17 -15.28
CA PRO A 455 -8.80 -18.64 -16.15
C PRO A 455 -8.49 -19.94 -16.87
N GLU A 456 -7.22 -20.23 -17.13
CA GLU A 456 -6.75 -21.45 -17.81
C GLU A 456 -6.30 -22.54 -16.82
N HIS A 457 -6.49 -22.33 -15.50
CA HIS A 457 -6.09 -23.27 -14.44
C HIS A 457 -4.61 -23.69 -14.50
N ARG A 458 -3.72 -22.81 -14.98
CA ARG A 458 -2.29 -23.07 -15.07
C ARG A 458 -1.55 -22.91 -13.76
N LEU A 459 -2.06 -22.04 -12.87
CA LEU A 459 -1.52 -21.80 -11.55
C LEU A 459 -2.05 -22.84 -10.57
N TYR A 460 -1.16 -23.37 -9.74
CA TYR A 460 -1.48 -24.35 -8.70
C TYR A 460 -1.82 -23.62 -7.42
N GLU A 461 -3.07 -23.68 -7.03
CA GLU A 461 -3.64 -23.02 -5.87
C GLU A 461 -4.47 -23.98 -5.00
N SER A 462 -4.89 -23.53 -3.83
CA SER A 462 -5.63 -24.39 -2.89
C SER A 462 -7.09 -24.58 -3.29
N SER A 463 -7.71 -23.63 -3.97
CA SER A 463 -9.07 -23.71 -4.49
C SER A 463 -9.20 -22.90 -5.77
N THR A 464 -9.89 -23.42 -6.77
CA THR A 464 -10.28 -22.71 -8.01
C THR A 464 -11.77 -22.38 -8.05
N LYS A 465 -12.51 -22.65 -6.95
CA LYS A 465 -13.96 -22.44 -6.88
C LYS A 465 -14.33 -20.99 -6.52
N ASN A 466 -13.38 -20.19 -6.09
CA ASN A 466 -13.51 -18.81 -5.60
C ASN A 466 -12.80 -17.79 -6.49
N ASN A 467 -12.36 -18.20 -7.69
CA ASN A 467 -11.60 -17.38 -8.62
C ASN A 467 -12.42 -16.33 -9.36
N VAL A 468 -13.76 -16.36 -9.26
CA VAL A 468 -14.66 -15.52 -10.05
C VAL A 468 -15.40 -14.54 -9.17
N ALA A 469 -15.39 -13.26 -9.57
CA ALA A 469 -16.26 -12.23 -9.03
C ALA A 469 -17.12 -11.60 -10.13
N LEU A 470 -18.36 -11.30 -9.80
CA LEU A 470 -19.31 -10.63 -10.69
C LEU A 470 -19.68 -9.26 -10.12
N ARG A 471 -19.67 -8.25 -10.96
CA ARG A 471 -20.13 -6.91 -10.64
C ARG A 471 -21.29 -6.52 -11.56
N GLN A 472 -22.49 -6.41 -11.00
CA GLN A 472 -23.64 -5.96 -11.76
C GLN A 472 -23.51 -4.50 -12.18
N VAL A 473 -23.85 -4.21 -13.42
CA VAL A 473 -23.99 -2.88 -13.99
C VAL A 473 -25.27 -2.79 -14.81
N VAL A 474 -25.83 -1.59 -14.95
CA VAL A 474 -26.99 -1.34 -15.80
C VAL A 474 -26.59 -0.29 -16.83
N LEU A 475 -26.50 -0.71 -18.09
CA LEU A 475 -26.21 0.17 -19.21
C LEU A 475 -27.48 0.89 -19.67
N GLY A 476 -27.33 2.16 -19.94
CA GLY A 476 -28.38 3.05 -20.47
C GLY A 476 -27.83 3.98 -21.54
N GLY A 477 -28.66 4.94 -21.97
CA GLY A 477 -28.32 5.93 -22.98
C GLY A 477 -28.39 5.39 -24.39
N THR A 478 -27.74 6.09 -25.32
CA THR A 478 -27.64 5.77 -26.75
C THR A 478 -26.17 5.71 -27.15
N ALA A 479 -25.85 5.18 -28.32
CA ALA A 479 -24.50 5.24 -28.88
C ALA A 479 -23.98 6.68 -28.83
N HIS A 480 -22.72 6.88 -28.44
CA HIS A 480 -22.03 8.16 -28.19
C HIS A 480 -22.55 8.99 -27.00
N HIS A 481 -23.51 8.43 -26.24
CA HIS A 481 -24.07 9.02 -25.00
C HIS A 481 -24.46 7.91 -24.03
N ARG A 482 -23.57 6.95 -23.84
CA ARG A 482 -23.79 5.83 -22.92
C ARG A 482 -23.76 6.31 -21.47
N THR A 483 -24.54 5.62 -20.64
CA THR A 483 -24.55 5.80 -19.20
C THR A 483 -24.43 4.45 -18.50
N VAL A 484 -23.89 4.43 -17.30
CA VAL A 484 -23.82 3.24 -16.45
C VAL A 484 -24.34 3.55 -15.04
N LYS A 485 -25.17 2.66 -14.52
CA LYS A 485 -25.52 2.63 -13.09
C LYS A 485 -24.89 1.39 -12.48
N VAL A 486 -24.17 1.56 -11.37
CA VAL A 486 -23.46 0.50 -10.66
C VAL A 486 -24.12 0.26 -9.30
N PRO A 487 -24.95 -0.78 -9.13
CA PRO A 487 -25.57 -1.11 -7.84
C PRO A 487 -24.52 -1.46 -6.78
N ALA A 488 -24.86 -1.26 -5.50
CA ALA A 488 -23.96 -1.63 -4.39
C ALA A 488 -23.75 -3.16 -4.32
N VAL A 489 -22.57 -3.57 -3.88
CA VAL A 489 -22.27 -4.99 -3.58
C VAL A 489 -22.34 -5.19 -2.07
N GLY A 490 -23.18 -6.15 -1.61
CA GLY A 490 -23.44 -6.37 -0.20
C GLY A 490 -22.75 -7.58 0.42
N VAL A 491 -22.27 -8.52 -0.38
CA VAL A 491 -21.77 -9.82 0.12
C VAL A 491 -20.33 -10.03 -0.33
N ILE A 492 -19.47 -10.36 0.63
CA ILE A 492 -18.12 -10.87 0.34
C ILE A 492 -18.26 -12.32 -0.12
N ASN A 493 -17.63 -12.67 -1.24
CA ASN A 493 -17.55 -14.07 -1.67
C ASN A 493 -16.69 -14.83 -0.67
N VAL A 494 -17.33 -15.62 0.19
CA VAL A 494 -16.65 -16.57 1.07
C VAL A 494 -16.54 -17.88 0.31
N PRO A 495 -15.43 -18.64 0.47
CA PRO A 495 -15.26 -19.93 -0.18
C PRO A 495 -16.29 -20.96 0.27
#